data_e9476edb6fa90312f94b2de1463b5e9d
#
_entry.id   e9476edb6fa90312f94b2de1463b5e9d
#
_cell.length_a   1.000
_cell.length_b   1.000
_cell.length_c   1.000
_cell.angle_alpha   90.00
_cell.angle_beta   90.00
_cell.angle_gamma   90.00
#
_symmetry.space_group_name_H-M   'P 1'
#
loop_
_entity.id
_entity.type
_entity.pdbx_description
1 polymer ?
#
loop_
_entity_poly.entity_id
_entity_poly.type
_entity_poly.pdbx_seq_one_letter_code
_entity_poly.pdbx_strand_id
1 'polypeptide(L)'
;MRQLKITKSITNRESQSLEKYLQEIGKVDLITPEEEVKLARLIKQGDQKALDRLTKANLRFVVSVAKQYQNQGLSLPDLINEGNLGLIKAAQRFDETRGFKFISYAVWWIRQSILQALAEQSRIVRLPLNKVGLTNRIQKAYSQLEQEYEREPSAEELATLLEIDIEEVSATLGISARHVSVDTPLSEGEDNTLLDVLENPNAVKTDNELDHTDSLKVEIERSLKTLTERQKEVICYFFGIGVDHPMSLEDIGEKFSLTRERVRQIKDKAITKLRTVNRCKLLRTYLGG
;
A
#
# COMPACT_ATOMS: atom_id res chain seq x y z
N MET A 1 -4.81 -22.18 25.42
CA MET A 1 -5.60 -22.36 24.16
C MET A 1 -7.08 -22.22 24.49
N ARG A 2 -7.77 -21.24 23.86
CA ARG A 2 -9.21 -21.10 24.03
C ARG A 2 -9.93 -22.29 23.39
N GLN A 3 -10.76 -22.98 24.14
CA GLN A 3 -11.66 -24.02 23.60
C GLN A 3 -12.58 -23.39 22.55
N LEU A 4 -12.77 -24.10 21.45
CA LEU A 4 -13.67 -23.68 20.36
C LEU A 4 -15.12 -23.75 20.89
N LYS A 5 -15.72 -22.61 21.19
CA LYS A 5 -17.16 -22.51 21.43
C LYS A 5 -17.85 -22.32 20.06
N ILE A 6 -18.47 -23.36 19.55
CA ILE A 6 -19.32 -23.30 18.36
C ILE A 6 -20.65 -22.67 18.79
N THR A 7 -20.79 -21.37 18.52
CA THR A 7 -22.07 -20.68 18.69
C THR A 7 -22.92 -20.83 17.42
N LYS A 8 -24.22 -21.11 17.60
CA LYS A 8 -25.16 -21.13 16.46
C LYS A 8 -25.34 -19.70 15.94
N SER A 9 -24.57 -19.30 14.95
CA SER A 9 -24.72 -18.01 14.28
C SER A 9 -25.47 -18.19 12.95
N ILE A 10 -26.31 -17.21 12.61
CA ILE A 10 -27.03 -17.17 11.31
C ILE A 10 -25.99 -16.94 10.22
N THR A 11 -26.05 -17.70 9.14
CA THR A 11 -25.17 -17.53 7.98
C THR A 11 -25.82 -16.54 7.02
N ASN A 12 -25.15 -15.43 6.73
CA ASN A 12 -25.57 -14.58 5.61
C ASN A 12 -25.38 -15.35 4.29
N ARG A 13 -26.47 -15.52 3.55
CA ARG A 13 -26.51 -16.26 2.28
C ARG A 13 -26.38 -15.28 1.13
N GLU A 14 -25.21 -14.67 1.01
CA GLU A 14 -24.96 -13.59 0.05
C GLU A 14 -24.92 -14.09 -1.41
N SER A 15 -24.69 -15.38 -1.64
CA SER A 15 -24.65 -15.95 -2.98
C SER A 15 -25.51 -17.20 -3.11
N GLN A 16 -26.19 -17.34 -4.26
CA GLN A 16 -27.02 -18.51 -4.59
C GLN A 16 -26.18 -19.82 -4.62
N SER A 17 -24.91 -19.73 -4.99
CA SER A 17 -23.99 -20.87 -5.00
C SER A 17 -23.69 -21.38 -3.60
N LEU A 18 -23.47 -20.47 -2.63
CA LEU A 18 -23.26 -20.84 -1.23
C LEU A 18 -24.51 -21.50 -0.65
N GLU A 19 -25.70 -21.01 -0.99
CA GLU A 19 -26.95 -21.61 -0.52
C GLU A 19 -27.12 -23.05 -1.01
N LYS A 20 -26.89 -23.31 -2.30
CA LYS A 20 -26.89 -24.66 -2.87
C LYS A 20 -25.88 -25.58 -2.19
N TYR A 21 -24.65 -25.09 -1.98
CA TYR A 21 -23.62 -25.84 -1.27
C TYR A 21 -24.07 -26.21 0.15
N LEU A 22 -24.64 -25.26 0.91
CA LEU A 22 -25.12 -25.52 2.28
C LEU A 22 -26.28 -26.52 2.31
N GLN A 23 -27.16 -26.49 1.31
CA GLN A 23 -28.24 -27.47 1.15
C GLN A 23 -27.70 -28.88 0.84
N GLU A 24 -26.69 -28.99 -0.02
CA GLU A 24 -26.07 -30.27 -0.38
C GLU A 24 -25.35 -30.93 0.79
N ILE A 25 -24.52 -30.17 1.52
CA ILE A 25 -23.81 -30.70 2.69
C ILE A 25 -24.78 -31.06 3.84
N GLY A 26 -25.95 -30.38 3.87
CA GLY A 26 -27.00 -30.65 4.86
C GLY A 26 -27.67 -32.01 4.68
N LYS A 27 -27.68 -32.56 3.47
CA LYS A 27 -28.29 -33.85 3.12
C LYS A 27 -27.40 -35.05 3.47
N VAL A 28 -26.12 -34.81 3.76
CA VAL A 28 -25.15 -35.88 4.03
C VAL A 28 -25.29 -36.32 5.49
N ASP A 29 -25.44 -37.62 5.69
CA ASP A 29 -25.53 -38.21 7.02
C ASP A 29 -24.19 -38.12 7.77
N LEU A 30 -24.29 -38.00 9.10
CA LEU A 30 -23.15 -38.02 10.01
C LEU A 30 -22.58 -39.43 10.11
N ILE A 31 -21.29 -39.55 10.25
CA ILE A 31 -20.55 -40.83 10.39
C ILE A 31 -20.42 -41.18 11.88
N THR A 32 -20.58 -42.46 12.22
CA THR A 32 -20.32 -42.99 13.56
C THR A 32 -18.80 -43.13 13.81
N PRO A 33 -18.34 -43.11 15.07
CA PRO A 33 -16.91 -43.30 15.37
C PRO A 33 -16.33 -44.63 14.87
N GLU A 34 -17.17 -45.68 14.82
CA GLU A 34 -16.74 -46.98 14.25
C GLU A 34 -16.52 -46.93 12.74
N GLU A 35 -17.37 -46.18 12.04
CA GLU A 35 -17.21 -45.95 10.60
C GLU A 35 -16.00 -45.07 10.32
N GLU A 36 -15.71 -44.05 11.17
CA GLU A 36 -14.50 -43.20 11.03
C GLU A 36 -13.23 -44.07 11.02
N VAL A 37 -13.13 -45.05 11.94
CA VAL A 37 -11.99 -45.97 12.03
C VAL A 37 -11.89 -46.87 10.79
N LYS A 38 -13.00 -47.40 10.29
CA LYS A 38 -13.02 -48.23 9.09
C LYS A 38 -12.58 -47.43 7.85
N LEU A 39 -13.13 -46.23 7.68
CA LEU A 39 -12.75 -45.33 6.56
C LEU A 39 -11.29 -44.92 6.65
N ALA A 40 -10.78 -44.60 7.84
CA ALA A 40 -9.37 -44.24 8.02
C ALA A 40 -8.41 -45.39 7.59
N ARG A 41 -8.75 -46.63 7.87
CA ARG A 41 -7.97 -47.81 7.42
C ARG A 41 -7.97 -47.95 5.90
N LEU A 42 -9.12 -47.76 5.25
CA LEU A 42 -9.25 -47.80 3.79
C LEU A 42 -8.49 -46.66 3.13
N ILE A 43 -8.49 -45.47 3.71
CA ILE A 43 -7.73 -44.31 3.23
C ILE A 43 -6.22 -44.60 3.24
N LYS A 44 -5.70 -45.24 4.29
CA LYS A 44 -4.31 -45.70 4.36
C LYS A 44 -3.95 -46.72 3.26
N GLN A 45 -4.94 -47.47 2.77
CA GLN A 45 -4.77 -48.40 1.63
C GLN A 45 -4.93 -47.70 0.27
N GLY A 46 -5.22 -46.41 0.23
CA GLY A 46 -5.34 -45.62 -0.99
C GLY A 46 -6.77 -45.53 -1.58
N ASP A 47 -7.82 -45.92 -0.82
CA ASP A 47 -9.19 -45.86 -1.30
C ASP A 47 -9.72 -44.40 -1.33
N GLN A 48 -9.87 -43.85 -2.54
CA GLN A 48 -10.37 -42.51 -2.77
C GLN A 48 -11.86 -42.36 -2.37
N LYS A 49 -12.67 -43.39 -2.52
CA LYS A 49 -14.09 -43.35 -2.13
C LYS A 49 -14.27 -43.22 -0.64
N ALA A 50 -13.41 -43.87 0.14
CA ALA A 50 -13.38 -43.73 1.59
C ALA A 50 -12.97 -42.32 2.01
N LEU A 51 -12.00 -41.72 1.34
CA LEU A 51 -11.59 -40.32 1.55
C LEU A 51 -12.76 -39.35 1.29
N ASP A 52 -13.43 -39.50 0.15
CA ASP A 52 -14.57 -38.67 -0.22
C ASP A 52 -15.73 -38.78 0.77
N ARG A 53 -16.01 -40.00 1.27
CA ARG A 53 -17.08 -40.21 2.25
C ARG A 53 -16.74 -39.57 3.61
N LEU A 54 -15.53 -39.73 4.10
CA LEU A 54 -15.07 -39.12 5.34
C LEU A 54 -15.09 -37.59 5.28
N THR A 55 -14.60 -37.02 4.16
CA THR A 55 -14.57 -35.56 3.97
C THR A 55 -15.98 -35.00 3.83
N LYS A 56 -16.86 -35.56 2.98
CA LYS A 56 -18.23 -35.09 2.77
C LYS A 56 -19.04 -35.03 4.06
N ALA A 57 -18.95 -36.03 4.92
CA ALA A 57 -19.67 -36.06 6.19
C ALA A 57 -19.20 -34.97 7.19
N ASN A 58 -17.98 -34.47 7.05
CA ASN A 58 -17.40 -33.47 7.94
C ASN A 58 -17.41 -32.03 7.37
N LEU A 59 -17.90 -31.78 6.15
CA LEU A 59 -17.97 -30.44 5.54
C LEU A 59 -18.77 -29.44 6.39
N ARG A 60 -19.85 -29.89 7.04
CA ARG A 60 -20.65 -29.03 7.95
C ARG A 60 -19.83 -28.47 9.08
N PHE A 61 -18.84 -29.23 9.56
CA PHE A 61 -17.95 -28.79 10.62
C PHE A 61 -16.99 -27.70 10.12
N VAL A 62 -16.47 -27.84 8.90
CA VAL A 62 -15.61 -26.81 8.26
C VAL A 62 -16.35 -25.48 8.21
N VAL A 63 -17.62 -25.46 7.80
CA VAL A 63 -18.43 -24.23 7.76
C VAL A 63 -18.51 -23.58 9.15
N SER A 64 -18.68 -24.37 10.21
CA SER A 64 -18.75 -23.85 11.58
C SER A 64 -17.42 -23.21 12.03
N VAL A 65 -16.30 -23.76 11.59
CA VAL A 65 -14.97 -23.18 11.85
C VAL A 65 -14.73 -21.94 10.99
N ALA A 66 -15.03 -21.99 9.70
CA ALA A 66 -14.83 -20.87 8.75
C ALA A 66 -15.60 -19.61 9.17
N LYS A 67 -16.81 -19.75 9.72
CA LYS A 67 -17.59 -18.63 10.24
C LYS A 67 -16.88 -17.80 11.32
N GLN A 68 -15.96 -18.38 12.07
CA GLN A 68 -15.22 -17.66 13.11
C GLN A 68 -14.17 -16.71 12.55
N TYR A 69 -13.83 -16.86 11.26
CA TYR A 69 -12.84 -16.08 10.55
C TYR A 69 -13.44 -15.14 9.52
N GLN A 70 -14.77 -14.95 9.53
CA GLN A 70 -15.44 -13.97 8.66
C GLN A 70 -14.95 -12.55 8.94
N ASN A 71 -15.07 -11.67 7.94
CA ASN A 71 -14.71 -10.24 7.99
C ASN A 71 -13.21 -9.97 8.23
N GLN A 72 -12.34 -10.93 7.92
CA GLN A 72 -10.89 -10.79 8.05
C GLN A 72 -10.18 -10.56 6.70
N GLY A 73 -10.93 -10.30 5.62
CA GLY A 73 -10.38 -9.97 4.31
C GLY A 73 -10.61 -11.04 3.23
N LEU A 74 -11.21 -12.20 3.59
CA LEU A 74 -11.65 -13.21 2.63
C LEU A 74 -13.17 -13.43 2.75
N SER A 75 -13.79 -13.80 1.62
CA SER A 75 -15.21 -14.16 1.59
C SER A 75 -15.47 -15.49 2.32
N LEU A 76 -16.69 -15.70 2.82
CA LEU A 76 -17.04 -16.97 3.48
C LEU A 76 -16.88 -18.19 2.55
N PRO A 77 -17.25 -18.16 1.27
CA PRO A 77 -17.00 -19.26 0.35
C PRO A 77 -15.50 -19.61 0.22
N ASP A 78 -14.62 -18.61 0.15
CA ASP A 78 -13.18 -18.84 0.04
C ASP A 78 -12.62 -19.46 1.32
N LEU A 79 -13.04 -18.97 2.50
CA LEU A 79 -12.67 -19.56 3.79
C LEU A 79 -13.12 -21.02 3.91
N ILE A 80 -14.31 -21.35 3.40
CA ILE A 80 -14.81 -22.73 3.39
C ILE A 80 -13.96 -23.59 2.46
N ASN A 81 -13.62 -23.11 1.26
CA ASN A 81 -12.79 -23.86 0.32
C ASN A 81 -11.39 -24.16 0.88
N GLU A 82 -10.75 -23.16 1.46
CA GLU A 82 -9.44 -23.35 2.12
C GLU A 82 -9.54 -24.27 3.34
N GLY A 83 -10.62 -24.16 4.11
CA GLY A 83 -10.91 -25.08 5.20
C GLY A 83 -11.12 -26.53 4.72
N ASN A 84 -11.79 -26.73 3.58
CA ASN A 84 -11.98 -28.05 2.97
C ASN A 84 -10.64 -28.65 2.52
N LEU A 85 -9.71 -27.86 1.98
CA LEU A 85 -8.35 -28.31 1.68
C LEU A 85 -7.62 -28.78 2.95
N GLY A 86 -7.78 -28.04 4.04
CA GLY A 86 -7.28 -28.46 5.37
C GLY A 86 -7.89 -29.78 5.86
N LEU A 87 -9.20 -29.97 5.67
CA LEU A 87 -9.91 -31.20 6.03
C LEU A 87 -9.39 -32.41 5.22
N ILE A 88 -9.16 -32.26 3.91
CA ILE A 88 -8.62 -33.32 3.04
C ILE A 88 -7.21 -33.71 3.51
N LYS A 89 -6.34 -32.74 3.79
CA LYS A 89 -5.00 -32.99 4.35
C LYS A 89 -5.07 -33.72 5.68
N ALA A 90 -6.02 -33.35 6.54
CA ALA A 90 -6.25 -34.04 7.82
C ALA A 90 -6.69 -35.50 7.61
N ALA A 91 -7.63 -35.75 6.68
CA ALA A 91 -8.11 -37.10 6.38
C ALA A 91 -7.01 -38.04 5.88
N GLN A 92 -6.09 -37.53 5.05
CA GLN A 92 -4.94 -38.30 4.56
C GLN A 92 -3.90 -38.64 5.64
N ARG A 93 -3.80 -37.82 6.71
CA ARG A 93 -2.79 -37.95 7.76
C ARG A 93 -3.35 -38.48 9.08
N PHE A 94 -4.65 -38.76 9.12
CA PHE A 94 -5.29 -39.20 10.34
C PHE A 94 -4.85 -40.63 10.74
N ASP A 95 -4.57 -40.79 12.02
CA ASP A 95 -4.18 -42.07 12.60
C ASP A 95 -5.23 -42.54 13.62
N GLU A 96 -5.99 -43.58 13.23
CA GLU A 96 -7.05 -44.19 14.01
C GLU A 96 -6.57 -44.94 15.25
N THR A 97 -5.29 -45.30 15.34
CA THR A 97 -4.72 -46.05 16.46
C THR A 97 -4.63 -45.23 17.73
N ARG A 98 -4.69 -43.93 17.64
CA ARG A 98 -4.56 -42.99 18.76
C ARG A 98 -5.84 -42.82 19.59
N GLY A 99 -6.96 -43.40 19.17
CA GLY A 99 -8.22 -43.40 19.93
C GLY A 99 -8.95 -42.04 19.99
N PHE A 100 -8.53 -41.02 19.25
CA PHE A 100 -9.20 -39.73 19.17
C PHE A 100 -10.21 -39.67 18.02
N LYS A 101 -11.27 -38.88 18.17
CA LYS A 101 -12.21 -38.61 17.09
C LYS A 101 -11.51 -37.82 15.97
N PHE A 102 -11.84 -38.12 14.71
CA PHE A 102 -11.30 -37.45 13.54
C PHE A 102 -11.44 -35.93 13.62
N ILE A 103 -12.60 -35.39 14.03
CA ILE A 103 -12.88 -33.96 14.18
C ILE A 103 -11.85 -33.25 15.07
N SER A 104 -11.45 -33.88 16.20
CA SER A 104 -10.49 -33.30 17.14
C SER A 104 -9.10 -33.07 16.51
N TYR A 105 -8.72 -33.92 15.57
CA TYR A 105 -7.50 -33.77 14.79
C TYR A 105 -7.69 -32.81 13.62
N ALA A 106 -8.77 -32.95 12.88
CA ALA A 106 -9.07 -32.14 11.68
C ALA A 106 -9.18 -30.63 11.98
N VAL A 107 -9.68 -30.22 13.15
CA VAL A 107 -9.77 -28.81 13.57
C VAL A 107 -8.45 -28.06 13.40
N TRP A 108 -7.33 -28.69 13.74
CA TRP A 108 -6.02 -28.06 13.65
C TRP A 108 -5.61 -27.81 12.20
N TRP A 109 -5.85 -28.76 11.31
CA TRP A 109 -5.55 -28.63 9.90
C TRP A 109 -6.46 -27.61 9.20
N ILE A 110 -7.77 -27.64 9.52
CA ILE A 110 -8.75 -26.69 8.99
C ILE A 110 -8.35 -25.26 9.39
N ARG A 111 -8.08 -25.05 10.69
CA ARG A 111 -7.66 -23.75 11.20
C ARG A 111 -6.35 -23.27 10.58
N GLN A 112 -5.36 -24.16 10.48
CA GLN A 112 -4.07 -23.84 9.90
C GLN A 112 -4.20 -23.44 8.44
N SER A 113 -5.01 -24.16 7.64
CA SER A 113 -5.24 -23.84 6.24
C SER A 113 -5.95 -22.49 6.08
N ILE A 114 -6.98 -22.22 6.87
CA ILE A 114 -7.70 -20.94 6.86
C ILE A 114 -6.78 -19.76 7.25
N LEU A 115 -5.99 -19.90 8.31
CA LEU A 115 -5.06 -18.85 8.76
C LEU A 115 -3.95 -18.61 7.74
N GLN A 116 -3.46 -19.65 7.09
CA GLN A 116 -2.47 -19.52 6.00
C GLN A 116 -3.08 -18.77 4.82
N ALA A 117 -4.30 -19.13 4.40
CA ALA A 117 -5.00 -18.44 3.31
C ALA A 117 -5.26 -16.96 3.63
N LEU A 118 -5.69 -16.66 4.86
CA LEU A 118 -5.85 -15.28 5.33
C LEU A 118 -4.54 -14.49 5.27
N ALA A 119 -3.42 -15.09 5.69
CA ALA A 119 -2.13 -14.43 5.66
C ALA A 119 -1.63 -14.17 4.23
N GLU A 120 -1.95 -15.07 3.28
CA GLU A 120 -1.44 -15.01 1.92
C GLU A 120 -2.34 -14.25 0.94
N GLN A 121 -3.66 -14.29 1.13
CA GLN A 121 -4.64 -13.85 0.12
C GLN A 121 -5.55 -12.69 0.58
N SER A 122 -5.55 -12.32 1.88
CA SER A 122 -6.46 -11.28 2.39
C SER A 122 -6.08 -9.86 1.99
N ARG A 123 -4.86 -9.64 1.48
CA ARG A 123 -4.34 -8.33 1.07
C ARG A 123 -4.20 -8.24 -0.45
N ILE A 124 -4.49 -7.07 -1.03
CA ILE A 124 -4.25 -6.80 -2.46
C ILE A 124 -2.76 -6.97 -2.79
N VAL A 125 -1.89 -6.40 -1.96
CA VAL A 125 -0.44 -6.61 -2.06
C VAL A 125 -0.06 -7.71 -1.07
N ARG A 126 0.39 -8.87 -1.59
CA ARG A 126 0.80 -10.01 -0.78
C ARG A 126 2.01 -9.67 0.11
N LEU A 127 1.93 -10.01 1.37
CA LEU A 127 3.05 -9.93 2.31
C LEU A 127 3.63 -11.33 2.59
N PRO A 128 4.95 -11.47 2.75
CA PRO A 128 5.56 -12.71 3.24
C PRO A 128 5.03 -13.10 4.62
N LEU A 129 4.87 -14.40 4.90
CA LEU A 129 4.35 -14.92 6.17
C LEU A 129 5.13 -14.42 7.39
N ASN A 130 6.45 -14.25 7.26
CA ASN A 130 7.29 -13.73 8.32
C ASN A 130 6.88 -12.29 8.71
N LYS A 131 6.60 -11.43 7.71
CA LYS A 131 6.15 -10.04 7.97
C LYS A 131 4.73 -10.01 8.54
N VAL A 132 3.84 -10.88 8.09
CA VAL A 132 2.50 -11.02 8.70
C VAL A 132 2.60 -11.45 10.16
N GLY A 133 3.47 -12.41 10.46
CA GLY A 133 3.75 -12.85 11.83
C GLY A 133 4.28 -11.70 12.71
N LEU A 134 5.22 -10.91 12.17
CA LEU A 134 5.78 -9.75 12.86
C LEU A 134 4.71 -8.67 13.10
N THR A 135 3.91 -8.33 12.08
CA THR A 135 2.79 -7.38 12.20
C THR A 135 1.82 -7.78 13.31
N ASN A 136 1.47 -9.08 13.40
CA ASN A 136 0.59 -9.58 14.45
C ASN A 136 1.23 -9.50 15.86
N ARG A 137 2.55 -9.69 15.97
CA ARG A 137 3.27 -9.52 17.24
C ARG A 137 3.29 -8.05 17.66
N ILE A 138 3.62 -7.15 16.74
CA ILE A 138 3.63 -5.70 16.99
C ILE A 138 2.23 -5.22 17.38
N GLN A 139 1.17 -5.65 16.69
CA GLN A 139 -0.20 -5.26 17.00
C GLN A 139 -0.65 -5.71 18.41
N LYS A 140 -0.22 -6.89 18.86
CA LYS A 140 -0.48 -7.35 20.22
C LYS A 140 0.27 -6.54 21.26
N ALA A 141 1.55 -6.26 21.01
CA ALA A 141 2.37 -5.43 21.90
C ALA A 141 1.81 -3.99 21.97
N TYR A 142 1.38 -3.44 20.80
CA TYR A 142 0.73 -2.14 20.72
C TYR A 142 -0.50 -2.06 21.62
N SER A 143 -1.44 -3.01 21.47
CA SER A 143 -2.65 -3.04 22.32
C SER A 143 -2.35 -3.26 23.82
N GLN A 144 -1.27 -3.97 24.14
CA GLN A 144 -0.85 -4.17 25.52
C GLN A 144 -0.28 -2.88 26.12
N LEU A 145 0.64 -2.19 25.43
CA LEU A 145 1.22 -0.95 25.91
C LEU A 145 0.20 0.21 25.93
N GLU A 146 -0.70 0.27 24.93
CA GLU A 146 -1.80 1.23 24.90
C GLU A 146 -2.70 1.09 26.15
N GLN A 147 -3.01 -0.15 26.54
CA GLN A 147 -3.80 -0.42 27.75
C GLN A 147 -3.03 -0.08 29.04
N GLU A 148 -1.70 -0.25 29.03
CA GLU A 148 -0.84 0.01 30.21
C GLU A 148 -0.55 1.49 30.42
N TYR A 149 -0.29 2.22 29.30
CA TYR A 149 0.12 3.63 29.34
C TYR A 149 -1.01 4.61 29.10
N GLU A 150 -2.21 4.14 28.74
CA GLU A 150 -3.37 4.98 28.37
C GLU A 150 -3.08 5.99 27.26
N ARG A 151 -2.05 5.71 26.43
CA ARG A 151 -1.64 6.49 25.25
C ARG A 151 -1.08 5.59 24.15
N GLU A 152 -0.96 6.13 22.96
CA GLU A 152 -0.30 5.43 21.85
C GLU A 152 1.20 5.19 22.17
N PRO A 153 1.69 3.94 22.05
CA PRO A 153 3.10 3.64 22.28
C PRO A 153 3.97 4.12 21.11
N SER A 154 5.19 4.57 21.44
CA SER A 154 6.18 4.93 20.43
C SER A 154 6.82 3.70 19.77
N ALA A 155 7.42 3.89 18.57
CA ALA A 155 8.15 2.80 17.91
C ALA A 155 9.33 2.28 18.74
N GLU A 156 9.97 3.14 19.55
CA GLU A 156 11.06 2.79 20.45
C GLU A 156 10.62 1.90 21.61
N GLU A 157 9.45 2.19 22.19
CA GLU A 157 8.85 1.39 23.26
C GLU A 157 8.48 -0.01 22.78
N LEU A 158 7.88 -0.09 21.57
CA LEU A 158 7.55 -1.36 20.91
C LEU A 158 8.81 -2.18 20.57
N ALA A 159 9.86 -1.52 20.07
CA ALA A 159 11.14 -2.13 19.75
C ALA A 159 11.80 -2.73 21.00
N THR A 160 11.78 -1.99 22.12
CA THR A 160 12.32 -2.42 23.41
C THR A 160 11.55 -3.63 23.96
N LEU A 161 10.21 -3.60 23.89
CA LEU A 161 9.38 -4.71 24.40
C LEU A 161 9.54 -5.99 23.57
N LEU A 162 9.72 -5.86 22.25
CA LEU A 162 9.79 -7.01 21.33
C LEU A 162 11.24 -7.46 21.07
N GLU A 163 12.25 -6.73 21.56
CA GLU A 163 13.68 -6.95 21.28
C GLU A 163 13.98 -6.97 19.77
N ILE A 164 13.41 -6.00 19.02
CA ILE A 164 13.52 -5.87 17.57
C ILE A 164 14.08 -4.49 17.24
N ASP A 165 14.70 -4.32 16.09
CA ASP A 165 15.23 -3.05 15.62
C ASP A 165 14.11 -2.01 15.39
N ILE A 166 14.36 -0.76 15.76
CA ILE A 166 13.42 0.37 15.65
C ILE A 166 13.02 0.60 14.19
N GLU A 167 13.98 0.48 13.26
CA GLU A 167 13.70 0.64 11.82
C GLU A 167 12.74 -0.43 11.31
N GLU A 168 12.87 -1.68 11.77
CA GLU A 168 11.99 -2.78 11.38
C GLU A 168 10.57 -2.60 11.95
N VAL A 169 10.44 -2.10 13.18
CA VAL A 169 9.13 -1.77 13.79
C VAL A 169 8.46 -0.65 13.02
N SER A 170 9.17 0.46 12.76
CA SER A 170 8.63 1.61 12.01
C SER A 170 8.19 1.23 10.59
N ALA A 171 9.02 0.48 9.86
CA ALA A 171 8.67 -0.04 8.53
C ALA A 171 7.43 -0.95 8.57
N THR A 172 7.31 -1.81 9.60
CA THR A 172 6.19 -2.73 9.74
C THR A 172 4.90 -2.00 10.10
N LEU A 173 4.94 -0.97 10.93
CA LEU A 173 3.79 -0.11 11.24
C LEU A 173 3.26 0.59 9.98
N GLY A 174 4.15 1.11 9.12
CA GLY A 174 3.76 1.72 7.84
C GLY A 174 3.06 0.75 6.87
N ILE A 175 3.43 -0.55 6.92
CA ILE A 175 2.83 -1.59 6.06
C ILE A 175 1.55 -2.18 6.69
N SER A 176 1.31 -1.99 7.98
CA SER A 176 0.21 -2.63 8.72
C SER A 176 -1.17 -2.16 8.26
N ALA A 177 -1.31 -0.95 7.73
CA ALA A 177 -2.56 -0.38 7.27
C ALA A 177 -3.22 -1.26 6.20
N ARG A 178 -4.56 -1.40 6.28
CA ARG A 178 -5.34 -2.06 5.24
C ARG A 178 -5.62 -1.10 4.10
N HIS A 179 -5.73 -1.65 2.89
CA HIS A 179 -6.18 -0.90 1.72
C HIS A 179 -7.64 -0.44 1.89
N VAL A 180 -7.93 0.74 1.39
CA VAL A 180 -9.27 1.31 1.31
C VAL A 180 -9.58 1.58 -0.17
N SER A 181 -10.81 1.33 -0.61
CA SER A 181 -11.21 1.65 -1.97
C SER A 181 -11.32 3.17 -2.14
N VAL A 182 -10.76 3.70 -3.20
CA VAL A 182 -10.90 5.12 -3.56
C VAL A 182 -12.31 5.47 -4.04
N ASP A 183 -13.08 4.47 -4.50
CA ASP A 183 -14.48 4.64 -4.91
C ASP A 183 -15.46 4.53 -3.73
N THR A 184 -14.95 4.38 -2.49
CA THR A 184 -15.84 4.34 -1.32
C THR A 184 -16.47 5.72 -1.11
N PRO A 185 -17.83 5.82 -0.98
CA PRO A 185 -18.49 7.07 -0.68
C PRO A 185 -18.05 7.59 0.69
N LEU A 186 -17.88 8.92 0.80
CA LEU A 186 -17.48 9.58 2.04
C LEU A 186 -18.58 9.53 3.11
N SER A 187 -19.83 9.64 2.70
CA SER A 187 -21.01 9.54 3.56
C SER A 187 -22.07 8.66 2.91
N GLU A 188 -22.85 7.94 3.71
CA GLU A 188 -23.97 7.14 3.19
C GLU A 188 -25.01 8.06 2.52
N GLY A 189 -25.21 7.87 1.20
CA GLY A 189 -26.18 8.63 0.41
C GLY A 189 -25.61 9.81 -0.36
N GLU A 190 -24.30 10.05 -0.34
CA GLU A 190 -23.62 11.02 -1.19
C GLU A 190 -22.95 10.33 -2.38
N ASP A 191 -22.94 11.02 -3.54
CA ASP A 191 -22.25 10.55 -4.74
C ASP A 191 -20.73 10.83 -4.71
N ASN A 192 -20.25 11.63 -3.73
CA ASN A 192 -18.86 12.01 -3.59
C ASN A 192 -18.02 10.81 -3.07
N THR A 193 -16.96 10.50 -3.78
CA THR A 193 -16.03 9.42 -3.47
C THR A 193 -14.73 9.94 -2.84
N LEU A 194 -13.96 9.06 -2.21
CA LEU A 194 -12.63 9.41 -1.71
C LEU A 194 -11.70 9.90 -2.84
N LEU A 195 -11.92 9.43 -4.07
CA LEU A 195 -11.17 9.86 -5.25
C LEU A 195 -11.34 11.36 -5.54
N ASP A 196 -12.53 11.91 -5.32
CA ASP A 196 -12.84 13.33 -5.59
C ASP A 196 -12.13 14.29 -4.61
N VAL A 197 -11.73 13.79 -3.46
CA VAL A 197 -11.03 14.56 -2.41
C VAL A 197 -9.51 14.47 -2.53
N LEU A 198 -8.99 13.44 -3.24
CA LEU A 198 -7.56 13.26 -3.40
C LEU A 198 -6.96 14.34 -4.30
N GLU A 199 -6.07 15.16 -3.73
CA GLU A 199 -5.33 16.16 -4.49
C GLU A 199 -4.29 15.50 -5.40
N ASN A 200 -4.18 16.00 -6.64
CA ASN A 200 -3.10 15.61 -7.53
C ASN A 200 -1.83 16.41 -7.19
N PRO A 201 -0.79 15.80 -6.58
CA PRO A 201 0.43 16.51 -6.21
C PRO A 201 1.22 17.03 -7.43
N ASN A 202 0.97 16.47 -8.62
CA ASN A 202 1.61 16.87 -9.88
C ASN A 202 0.77 17.86 -10.69
N ALA A 203 -0.38 18.32 -10.17
CA ALA A 203 -1.16 19.35 -10.84
C ALA A 203 -0.34 20.63 -10.92
N VAL A 204 -0.29 21.20 -12.12
CA VAL A 204 0.35 22.52 -12.32
C VAL A 204 -0.45 23.55 -11.56
N LYS A 205 0.12 24.07 -10.47
CA LYS A 205 -0.48 25.16 -9.71
C LYS A 205 -0.44 26.43 -10.56
N THR A 206 -1.53 27.17 -10.59
CA THR A 206 -1.66 28.42 -11.36
C THR A 206 -0.56 29.44 -11.04
N ASP A 207 -0.07 29.39 -9.80
CA ASP A 207 0.92 30.35 -9.30
C ASP A 207 2.36 29.95 -9.69
N ASN A 208 2.64 28.69 -10.02
CA ASN A 208 4.00 28.21 -10.31
C ASN A 208 4.67 28.95 -11.49
N GLU A 209 3.90 29.28 -12.54
CA GLU A 209 4.43 30.04 -13.68
C GLU A 209 4.73 31.49 -13.32
N LEU A 210 3.87 32.10 -12.51
CA LEU A 210 4.06 33.47 -12.00
C LEU A 210 5.27 33.55 -11.07
N ASP A 211 5.35 32.67 -10.10
CA ASP A 211 6.48 32.58 -9.16
C ASP A 211 7.81 32.33 -9.90
N HIS A 212 7.80 31.44 -10.91
CA HIS A 212 8.97 31.18 -11.72
C HIS A 212 9.41 32.40 -12.54
N THR A 213 8.47 33.10 -13.17
CA THR A 213 8.77 34.29 -13.96
C THR A 213 9.26 35.45 -13.12
N ASP A 214 8.67 35.67 -11.96
CA ASP A 214 9.06 36.75 -11.04
C ASP A 214 10.40 36.44 -10.36
N SER A 215 10.62 35.19 -9.94
CA SER A 215 11.92 34.76 -9.44
C SER A 215 13.02 34.92 -10.49
N LEU A 216 12.73 34.57 -11.75
CA LEU A 216 13.68 34.79 -12.89
C LEU A 216 14.00 36.27 -13.08
N LYS A 217 13.00 37.18 -13.02
CA LYS A 217 13.24 38.63 -13.14
C LYS A 217 14.16 39.14 -12.03
N VAL A 218 13.91 38.73 -10.78
CA VAL A 218 14.76 39.10 -9.64
C VAL A 218 16.19 38.64 -9.80
N GLU A 219 16.42 37.38 -10.26
CA GLU A 219 17.77 36.89 -10.51
C GLU A 219 18.47 37.54 -11.69
N ILE A 220 17.75 37.90 -12.75
CA ILE A 220 18.29 38.71 -13.85
C ILE A 220 18.73 40.06 -13.31
N GLU A 221 17.91 40.79 -12.55
CA GLU A 221 18.28 42.07 -11.96
C GLU A 221 19.51 41.99 -11.05
N ARG A 222 19.58 40.95 -10.21
CA ARG A 222 20.76 40.70 -9.36
C ARG A 222 22.03 40.49 -10.19
N SER A 223 21.92 39.71 -11.26
CA SER A 223 23.03 39.46 -12.16
C SER A 223 23.48 40.76 -12.90
N LEU A 224 22.53 41.58 -13.32
CA LEU A 224 22.79 42.85 -13.98
C LEU A 224 23.43 43.92 -13.06
N LYS A 225 23.09 43.92 -11.74
CA LYS A 225 23.72 44.81 -10.73
C LYS A 225 25.22 44.59 -10.59
N THR A 226 25.78 43.50 -11.05
CA THR A 226 27.23 43.24 -11.03
C THR A 226 28.00 43.81 -12.19
N LEU A 227 27.31 44.36 -13.19
CA LEU A 227 27.90 45.07 -14.34
C LEU A 227 28.06 46.55 -14.01
N THR A 228 28.90 47.23 -14.80
CA THR A 228 28.94 48.72 -14.76
C THR A 228 27.67 49.28 -15.36
N GLU A 229 27.23 50.48 -14.93
CA GLU A 229 25.99 51.10 -15.41
C GLU A 229 25.90 51.12 -16.94
N ARG A 230 26.98 51.54 -17.64
CA ARG A 230 27.02 51.49 -19.09
C ARG A 230 26.91 50.10 -19.71
N GLN A 231 27.47 49.07 -19.07
CA GLN A 231 27.36 47.70 -19.53
C GLN A 231 25.93 47.15 -19.32
N LYS A 232 25.30 47.49 -18.20
CA LYS A 232 23.93 47.15 -17.89
C LYS A 232 22.95 47.73 -18.87
N GLU A 233 23.06 49.06 -19.16
CA GLU A 233 22.16 49.72 -20.09
C GLU A 233 22.29 49.16 -21.52
N VAL A 234 23.51 48.92 -22.01
CA VAL A 234 23.73 48.31 -23.35
C VAL A 234 23.10 46.91 -23.42
N ILE A 235 23.22 46.10 -22.37
CA ILE A 235 22.58 44.76 -22.32
C ILE A 235 21.06 44.88 -22.28
N CYS A 236 20.53 45.77 -21.45
CA CYS A 236 19.08 45.99 -21.35
C CYS A 236 18.47 46.41 -22.66
N TYR A 237 19.06 47.38 -23.35
CA TYR A 237 18.58 47.82 -24.67
C TYR A 237 18.73 46.78 -25.77
N PHE A 238 19.84 46.04 -25.77
CA PHE A 238 20.09 45.02 -26.79
C PHE A 238 19.15 43.81 -26.68
N PHE A 239 18.87 43.36 -25.47
CA PHE A 239 17.99 42.21 -25.22
C PHE A 239 16.54 42.58 -24.92
N GLY A 240 16.20 43.87 -24.83
CA GLY A 240 14.86 44.33 -24.52
C GLY A 240 14.45 44.11 -23.04
N ILE A 241 15.40 44.03 -22.10
CA ILE A 241 15.10 43.81 -20.68
C ILE A 241 14.65 45.15 -20.06
N GLY A 242 13.36 45.23 -19.73
CA GLY A 242 12.76 46.44 -19.15
C GLY A 242 12.53 47.59 -20.17
N VAL A 243 12.55 47.28 -21.46
CA VAL A 243 12.27 48.22 -22.58
C VAL A 243 11.26 47.56 -23.52
N ASP A 244 10.38 48.34 -24.14
CA ASP A 244 9.30 47.82 -25.00
C ASP A 244 9.79 46.99 -26.19
N HIS A 245 10.94 47.37 -26.81
CA HIS A 245 11.51 46.64 -27.92
C HIS A 245 13.04 46.55 -27.84
N PRO A 246 13.64 45.42 -28.27
CA PRO A 246 15.09 45.30 -28.38
C PRO A 246 15.62 46.25 -29.47
N MET A 247 16.74 46.96 -29.20
CA MET A 247 17.39 47.91 -30.10
C MET A 247 18.54 47.27 -30.85
N SER A 248 18.82 47.75 -32.07
CA SER A 248 20.01 47.35 -32.83
C SER A 248 21.30 47.95 -32.26
N LEU A 249 22.45 47.40 -32.60
CA LEU A 249 23.74 47.95 -32.16
C LEU A 249 23.99 49.36 -32.68
N GLU A 250 23.38 49.74 -33.82
CA GLU A 250 23.45 51.04 -34.44
C GLU A 250 22.62 52.05 -33.63
N ASP A 251 21.37 51.76 -33.35
CA ASP A 251 20.48 52.60 -32.57
C ASP A 251 21.02 52.87 -31.15
N ILE A 252 21.61 51.83 -30.54
CA ILE A 252 22.29 51.96 -29.25
C ILE A 252 23.51 52.86 -29.37
N GLY A 253 24.25 52.73 -30.49
CA GLY A 253 25.39 53.60 -30.80
C GLY A 253 25.01 55.07 -30.91
N GLU A 254 23.93 55.38 -31.61
CA GLU A 254 23.40 56.74 -31.73
C GLU A 254 22.96 57.28 -30.35
N LYS A 255 22.27 56.49 -29.57
CA LYS A 255 21.79 56.89 -28.23
C LYS A 255 22.89 57.21 -27.24
N PHE A 256 24.03 56.52 -27.32
CA PHE A 256 25.18 56.70 -26.42
C PHE A 256 26.32 57.53 -27.08
N SER A 257 26.13 58.01 -28.29
CA SER A 257 27.15 58.69 -29.08
C SER A 257 28.44 57.88 -29.20
N LEU A 258 28.28 56.58 -29.52
CA LEU A 258 29.37 55.62 -29.69
C LEU A 258 29.31 54.97 -31.06
N THR A 259 30.46 54.47 -31.54
CA THR A 259 30.47 53.66 -32.75
C THR A 259 29.86 52.28 -32.50
N ARG A 260 29.21 51.69 -33.54
CA ARG A 260 28.67 50.35 -33.53
C ARG A 260 29.63 49.30 -32.96
N GLU A 261 30.89 49.36 -33.36
CA GLU A 261 31.94 48.45 -32.92
C GLU A 261 32.26 48.63 -31.44
N ARG A 262 32.18 49.86 -30.92
CA ARG A 262 32.38 50.10 -29.48
C ARG A 262 31.25 49.56 -28.65
N VAL A 263 30.03 49.67 -29.11
CA VAL A 263 28.83 49.05 -28.44
C VAL A 263 28.99 47.53 -28.43
N ARG A 264 29.41 46.90 -29.55
CA ARG A 264 29.68 45.47 -29.64
C ARG A 264 30.73 45.03 -28.60
N GLN A 265 31.86 45.75 -28.49
CA GLN A 265 32.90 45.46 -27.50
C GLN A 265 32.37 45.53 -26.06
N ILE A 266 31.51 46.52 -25.74
CA ILE A 266 30.91 46.65 -24.41
C ILE A 266 29.98 45.48 -24.14
N LYS A 267 29.14 45.11 -25.10
CA LYS A 267 28.22 43.95 -25.02
C LYS A 267 29.00 42.65 -24.77
N ASP A 268 30.04 42.38 -25.59
CA ASP A 268 30.83 41.15 -25.49
C ASP A 268 31.55 41.03 -24.14
N LYS A 269 32.11 42.15 -23.64
CA LYS A 269 32.72 42.21 -22.30
C LYS A 269 31.69 41.97 -21.19
N ALA A 270 30.48 42.50 -21.31
CA ALA A 270 29.43 42.30 -20.34
C ALA A 270 28.95 40.83 -20.31
N ILE A 271 28.75 40.22 -21.48
CA ILE A 271 28.40 38.80 -21.60
C ILE A 271 29.51 37.92 -21.03
N THR A 272 30.78 38.21 -21.30
CA THR A 272 31.89 37.44 -20.71
C THR A 272 31.90 37.51 -19.18
N LYS A 273 31.59 38.69 -18.60
CA LYS A 273 31.46 38.84 -17.15
C LYS A 273 30.27 38.05 -16.58
N LEU A 274 29.15 37.99 -17.28
CA LEU A 274 27.98 37.22 -16.86
C LEU A 274 28.20 35.71 -16.98
N ARG A 275 29.06 35.26 -17.90
CA ARG A 275 29.41 33.84 -18.08
C ARG A 275 30.28 33.24 -16.94
N THR A 276 30.73 34.03 -15.98
CA THR A 276 31.50 33.51 -14.85
C THR A 276 30.69 32.44 -14.08
N VAL A 277 31.37 31.37 -13.70
CA VAL A 277 30.78 30.11 -13.22
C VAL A 277 29.73 30.29 -12.10
N ASN A 278 29.96 31.21 -11.18
CA ASN A 278 29.04 31.41 -10.05
C ASN A 278 27.72 32.09 -10.40
N ARG A 279 27.67 32.85 -11.48
CA ARG A 279 26.48 33.58 -11.93
C ARG A 279 25.64 32.74 -12.91
N CYS A 280 26.34 31.99 -13.76
CA CYS A 280 25.69 31.09 -14.70
C CYS A 280 24.95 29.91 -14.03
N LYS A 281 25.41 29.46 -12.86
CA LYS A 281 24.77 28.36 -12.17
C LYS A 281 23.31 28.65 -11.75
N LEU A 282 23.06 29.85 -11.22
CA LEU A 282 21.71 30.25 -10.80
C LEU A 282 20.76 30.42 -11.96
N LEU A 283 21.23 31.05 -13.06
CA LEU A 283 20.38 31.24 -14.25
C LEU A 283 20.15 29.93 -15.03
N ARG A 284 21.03 28.95 -14.94
CA ARG A 284 20.86 27.64 -15.57
C ARG A 284 19.70 26.85 -14.98
N THR A 285 19.42 26.96 -13.68
CA THR A 285 18.30 26.26 -13.05
C THR A 285 16.95 26.65 -13.64
N TYR A 286 16.85 27.87 -14.22
CA TYR A 286 15.62 28.35 -14.87
C TYR A 286 15.48 27.88 -16.32
N LEU A 287 16.52 27.32 -16.93
CA LEU A 287 16.51 26.83 -18.33
C LEU A 287 16.13 25.35 -18.43
N GLY A 288 15.83 24.67 -17.28
CA GLY A 288 15.40 23.27 -17.29
C GLY A 288 16.48 22.28 -17.74
N GLY A 289 17.75 22.59 -17.47
CA GLY A 289 18.90 21.75 -17.82
C GLY A 289 19.51 21.05 -16.64
#